data_1d582806369aa61b7658abcdcf51a3d1
#
_entry.id   1d582806369aa61b7658abcdcf51a3d1
#
_cell.length_a   1.000
_cell.length_b   1.000
_cell.length_c   1.000
_cell.angle_alpha   90.00
_cell.angle_beta   90.00
_cell.angle_gamma   90.00
#
_symmetry.space_group_name_H-M   'P 1'
#
loop_
_entity.id
_entity.type
_entity.pdbx_description
1 polymer ?
#
loop_
_entity_poly.entity_id
_entity_poly.type
_entity_poly.pdbx_seq_one_letter_code
_entity_poly.pdbx_strand_id
1 'polypeptide(L)' 'MTLSVYQKNEKAFQFYQRENFVIEAEAVDENTGEKEYKMVWEDGLHSLE' A
#
# COMPACT_ATOMS: atom_id res chain seq x y z
N MET A 1 6.37 -3.94 7.99
CA MET A 1 5.27 -3.01 8.29
C MET A 1 4.29 -2.98 7.13
N THR A 2 3.03 -3.12 7.42
CA THR A 2 2.00 -3.12 6.39
C THR A 2 0.94 -2.08 6.72
N LEU A 3 0.28 -1.61 5.67
CA LEU A 3 -0.81 -0.67 5.84
C LEU A 3 -1.77 -0.82 4.69
N SER A 4 -2.91 -0.16 4.80
CA SER A 4 -3.89 -0.14 3.72
C SER A 4 -4.19 1.30 3.37
N VAL A 5 -4.39 1.56 2.09
CA VAL A 5 -4.73 2.89 1.64
C VAL A 5 -5.80 2.77 0.57
N TYR A 6 -6.81 3.63 0.64
CA TYR A 6 -7.87 3.59 -0.36
C TYR A 6 -7.34 4.06 -1.70
N GLN A 7 -7.79 3.42 -2.77
CA GLN A 7 -7.31 3.77 -4.10
C GLN A 7 -7.64 5.21 -4.46
N LYS A 8 -8.77 5.70 -3.99
CA LYS A 8 -9.15 7.06 -4.33
C LYS A 8 -8.35 8.10 -3.56
N ASN A 9 -7.62 7.70 -2.55
CA ASN A 9 -6.78 8.62 -1.80
C ASN A 9 -5.41 8.67 -2.46
N GLU A 10 -5.36 9.34 -3.61
CA GLU A 10 -4.16 9.31 -4.41
C GLU A 10 -2.97 9.98 -3.74
N LYS A 11 -3.22 11.00 -2.95
CA LYS A 11 -2.11 11.68 -2.28
C LYS A 11 -1.43 10.77 -1.29
N ALA A 12 -2.22 10.03 -0.52
CA ALA A 12 -1.62 9.10 0.43
C ALA A 12 -0.88 7.99 -0.30
N PHE A 13 -1.49 7.50 -1.38
CA PHE A 13 -0.86 6.43 -2.14
C PHE A 13 0.49 6.88 -2.67
N GLN A 14 0.55 8.08 -3.24
CA GLN A 14 1.81 8.59 -3.77
C GLN A 14 2.82 8.80 -2.66
N PHE A 15 2.37 9.27 -1.51
CA PHE A 15 3.27 9.46 -0.38
C PHE A 15 3.93 8.14 0.01
N TYR A 16 3.13 7.10 0.14
CA TYR A 16 3.68 5.82 0.57
C TYR A 16 4.57 5.20 -0.48
N GLN A 17 4.27 5.42 -1.76
CA GLN A 17 5.17 4.93 -2.79
C GLN A 17 6.54 5.59 -2.68
N ARG A 18 6.56 6.86 -2.34
CA ARG A 18 7.82 7.56 -2.18
C ARG A 18 8.58 7.07 -0.96
N GLU A 19 7.86 6.52 0.01
CA GLU A 19 8.49 6.01 1.21
C GLU A 19 8.87 4.55 1.08
N ASN A 20 8.91 4.04 -0.15
CA ASN A 20 9.33 2.67 -0.42
C ASN A 20 8.30 1.62 -0.05
N PHE A 21 7.05 2.02 0.03
CA PHE A 21 5.98 1.04 0.18
C PHE A 21 5.61 0.53 -1.21
N VAL A 22 5.34 -0.77 -1.29
CA VAL A 22 4.92 -1.38 -2.54
C VAL A 22 3.58 -2.06 -2.31
N ILE A 23 2.84 -2.22 -3.40
CA ILE A 23 1.53 -2.84 -3.31
C ILE A 23 1.71 -4.34 -3.15
N GLU A 24 1.15 -4.88 -2.08
CA GLU A 24 1.20 -6.31 -1.84
C GLU A 24 -0.05 -7.00 -2.36
N ALA A 25 -1.19 -6.35 -2.21
CA ALA A 25 -2.45 -6.94 -2.63
C ALA A 25 -3.50 -5.85 -2.77
N GLU A 26 -4.62 -6.19 -3.37
CA GLU A 26 -5.77 -5.29 -3.46
C GLU A 26 -6.91 -5.93 -2.73
N ALA A 27 -7.75 -5.09 -2.14
CA ALA A 27 -8.91 -5.58 -1.42
C ALA A 27 -10.06 -4.60 -1.60
N VAL A 28 -11.24 -5.02 -1.23
CA VAL A 28 -12.42 -4.17 -1.28
C VAL A 28 -13.01 -4.14 0.12
N ASP A 29 -13.27 -2.93 0.59
CA ASP A 29 -13.88 -2.75 1.90
C ASP A 29 -15.35 -3.12 1.78
N GLU A 30 -15.76 -4.17 2.47
CA GLU A 30 -17.12 -4.66 2.35
C GLU A 30 -18.16 -3.66 2.88
N ASN A 31 -17.75 -2.81 3.79
CA ASN A 31 -18.68 -1.84 4.34
C ASN A 31 -18.98 -0.70 3.39
N THR A 32 -17.98 -0.25 2.67
CA THR A 32 -18.15 0.92 1.80
C THR A 32 -18.09 0.58 0.33
N GLY A 33 -17.56 -0.58 -0.02
CA GLY A 33 -17.37 -0.93 -1.41
C GLY A 33 -16.18 -0.26 -2.04
N GLU A 34 -15.38 0.45 -1.26
CA GLU A 34 -14.22 1.14 -1.80
C GLU A 34 -13.05 0.18 -1.94
N LYS A 35 -12.30 0.35 -3.01
CA LYS A 35 -11.12 -0.46 -3.21
C LYS A 35 -9.95 0.13 -2.45
N GLU A 36 -9.10 -0.74 -1.95
CA GLU A 36 -7.92 -0.30 -1.24
C GLU A 36 -6.74 -1.18 -1.62
N TYR A 37 -5.55 -0.63 -1.47
CA TYR A 37 -4.32 -1.38 -1.68
C TYR A 37 -3.73 -1.73 -0.34
N LYS A 38 -3.28 -2.97 -0.21
CA LYS A 38 -2.48 -3.36 0.94
C LYS A 38 -1.04 -3.16 0.55
N MET A 39 -0.34 -2.35 1.30
CA MET A 39 1.03 -2.01 0.98
C MET A 39 1.96 -2.46 2.08
N VAL A 40 3.17 -2.81 1.70
CA VAL A 40 4.17 -3.25 2.65
C VAL A 40 5.42 -2.43 2.42
N TRP A 41 6.09 -2.07 3.51
CA TRP A 41 7.31 -1.29 3.42
C TRP A 41 8.44 -2.20 2.96
N GLU A 42 9.08 -1.77 1.89
CA GLU A 42 10.14 -2.57 1.31
C GLU A 42 11.45 -1.95 1.72
N ASP A 43 12.17 -2.67 2.54
CA ASP A 43 13.41 -2.15 3.05
C ASP A 43 14.49 -2.11 1.99
N GLY A 44 14.43 -2.98 1.04
CA GLY A 44 15.43 -3.00 0.01
C GLY A 44 16.69 -3.70 0.40
N LEU A 45 17.04 -3.60 1.65
CA LEU A 45 18.27 -4.22 2.07
C LEU A 45 18.17 -5.70 2.15
N HIS A 46 17.02 -6.15 2.57
CA HIS A 46 16.91 -7.56 2.75
C HIS A 46 16.90 -8.27 1.43
N SER A 47 16.77 -7.56 0.36
CA SER A 47 16.76 -8.22 -0.92
C SER A 47 18.11 -8.79 -1.25
N LEU A 48 19.09 -8.49 -0.46
CA LEU A 48 20.38 -9.01 -0.72
C LEU A 48 20.46 -10.46 -0.47
N GLU A 49 19.66 -10.93 0.25
CA GLU A 49 19.84 -12.22 0.57
C GLU A 49 19.71 -13.07 -0.35
#